data_63bd08904e708968d10002430d873d9b
#
_entry.id   63bd08904e708968d10002430d873d9b
#
_cell.length_a   1.000
_cell.length_b   1.000
_cell.length_c   1.000
_cell.angle_alpha   90.00
_cell.angle_beta   90.00
_cell.angle_gamma   90.00
#
_symmetry.space_group_name_H-M   'P 1'
#
loop_
_entity.id
_entity.type
_entity.pdbx_description
1 polymer ?
#
loop_
_entity_poly.entity_id
_entity_poly.type
_entity_poly.pdbx_seq_one_letter_code
_entity_poly.pdbx_strand_id
1 'polypeptide(L)'
;MESGHQNKYIPWLTGFILVVYISPLIIFGQDSHVRIHDDIEVKLVLLKLLAESGQIFGQHDTIIPNILNGVPRSSLPTEMNVMVWMVYFFGPFPAYLLNQICIRVIAFFGMYL
;
A
#
# COMPACT_ATOMS: atom_id res chain seq x y z
N MET A 1 -34.22 25.54 7.03
CA MET A 1 -33.25 24.45 6.84
C MET A 1 -33.32 24.02 5.39
N GLU A 2 -32.51 24.61 4.56
CA GLU A 2 -32.40 24.14 3.18
C GLU A 2 -31.62 22.81 3.22
N SER A 3 -32.35 21.74 2.94
CA SER A 3 -31.75 20.46 2.61
C SER A 3 -30.94 20.67 1.33
N GLY A 4 -29.63 20.84 1.49
CA GLY A 4 -28.74 21.03 0.39
C GLY A 4 -28.99 19.94 -0.64
N HIS A 5 -29.40 20.31 -1.83
CA HIS A 5 -29.38 19.46 -3.00
C HIS A 5 -27.93 18.99 -3.20
N GLN A 6 -27.58 17.91 -2.50
CA GLN A 6 -26.30 17.25 -2.80
C GLN A 6 -26.32 16.98 -4.29
N ASN A 7 -25.49 17.72 -5.01
CA ASN A 7 -25.44 17.61 -6.46
C ASN A 7 -25.04 16.16 -6.79
N LYS A 8 -25.99 15.35 -7.24
CA LYS A 8 -25.81 13.91 -7.53
C LYS A 8 -24.64 13.62 -8.49
N TYR A 9 -24.13 14.65 -9.14
CA TYR A 9 -22.98 14.52 -10.04
C TYR A 9 -21.62 14.56 -9.31
N ILE A 10 -21.58 15.06 -8.07
CA ILE A 10 -20.33 15.15 -7.30
C ILE A 10 -19.67 13.76 -7.10
N PRO A 11 -20.40 12.71 -6.66
CA PRO A 11 -19.81 11.38 -6.53
C PRO A 11 -19.25 10.83 -7.84
N TRP A 12 -19.95 11.06 -8.95
CA TRP A 12 -19.51 10.62 -10.27
C TRP A 12 -18.25 11.35 -10.73
N LEU A 13 -18.20 12.65 -10.53
CA LEU A 13 -17.01 13.46 -10.85
C LEU A 13 -15.80 13.03 -10.00
N THR A 14 -16.01 12.84 -8.70
CA THR A 14 -14.94 12.38 -7.78
C THR A 14 -14.46 10.98 -8.15
N GLY A 15 -15.38 10.07 -8.48
CA GLY A 15 -15.04 8.73 -8.95
C GLY A 15 -14.23 8.75 -10.24
N PHE A 16 -14.62 9.61 -11.20
CA PHE A 16 -13.89 9.79 -12.45
C PHE A 16 -12.45 10.30 -12.20
N ILE A 17 -12.31 11.34 -11.37
CA ILE A 17 -11.00 11.88 -10.99
C ILE A 17 -10.13 10.80 -10.33
N LEU A 18 -10.71 9.97 -9.47
CA LEU A 18 -10.01 8.86 -8.82
C LEU A 18 -9.47 7.85 -9.85
N VAL A 19 -10.29 7.47 -10.82
CA VAL A 19 -9.90 6.54 -11.90
C VAL A 19 -8.77 7.13 -12.73
N VAL A 20 -8.89 8.40 -13.14
CA VAL A 20 -7.84 9.12 -13.90
C VAL A 20 -6.55 9.19 -13.09
N TYR A 21 -6.63 9.42 -11.79
CA TYR A 21 -5.45 9.50 -10.92
C TYR A 21 -4.71 8.16 -10.79
N ILE A 22 -5.44 7.05 -10.72
CA ILE A 22 -4.85 5.70 -10.56
C ILE A 22 -4.40 5.13 -11.91
N SER A 23 -5.01 5.55 -13.02
CA SER A 23 -4.76 4.99 -14.34
C SER A 23 -3.28 4.94 -14.76
N PRO A 24 -2.42 5.95 -14.54
CA PRO A 24 -1.02 5.88 -14.87
C PRO A 24 -0.28 4.76 -14.14
N LEU A 25 -0.63 4.53 -12.87
CA LEU A 25 -0.03 3.48 -12.07
C LEU A 25 -0.42 2.08 -12.55
N ILE A 26 -1.65 1.90 -13.04
CA ILE A 26 -2.13 0.63 -13.58
C ILE A 26 -1.52 0.37 -14.98
N ILE A 27 -1.43 1.40 -15.83
CA ILE A 27 -0.99 1.27 -17.22
C ILE A 27 0.54 1.11 -17.31
N PHE A 28 1.28 1.96 -16.61
CA PHE A 28 2.74 2.02 -16.68
C PHE A 28 3.44 1.21 -15.57
N GLY A 29 2.69 0.75 -14.57
CA GLY A 29 3.25 -0.04 -13.48
C GLY A 29 4.38 0.70 -12.74
N GLN A 30 5.51 0.02 -12.60
CA GLN A 30 6.70 0.57 -11.92
C GLN A 30 7.34 1.75 -12.66
N ASP A 31 7.11 1.87 -13.97
CA ASP A 31 7.63 2.95 -14.80
C ASP A 31 6.74 4.22 -14.73
N SER A 32 5.71 4.20 -13.91
CA SER A 32 4.84 5.36 -13.71
C SER A 32 5.60 6.54 -13.09
N HIS A 33 5.34 7.74 -13.60
CA HIS A 33 5.88 8.99 -13.04
C HIS A 33 5.23 9.42 -11.72
N VAL A 34 4.26 8.66 -11.21
CA VAL A 34 3.74 8.84 -9.85
C VAL A 34 4.88 8.55 -8.88
N ARG A 35 5.12 9.44 -7.90
CA ARG A 35 6.20 9.30 -6.92
C ARG A 35 6.02 8.03 -6.08
N ILE A 36 6.65 6.95 -6.53
CA ILE A 36 6.65 5.66 -5.87
C ILE A 36 8.04 5.37 -5.27
N HIS A 37 9.06 6.16 -5.66
CA HIS A 37 10.46 5.88 -5.39
C HIS A 37 10.74 5.56 -3.92
N ASP A 38 10.31 6.40 -3.00
CA ASP A 38 10.59 6.20 -1.57
C ASP A 38 9.93 4.93 -1.01
N ASP A 39 8.71 4.61 -1.46
CA ASP A 39 8.02 3.40 -1.03
C ASP A 39 8.64 2.13 -1.64
N ILE A 40 9.04 2.18 -2.91
CA ILE A 40 9.65 1.02 -3.58
C ILE A 40 11.08 0.77 -3.08
N GLU A 41 11.88 1.82 -2.94
CA GLU A 41 13.31 1.70 -2.61
C GLU A 41 13.55 1.28 -1.16
N VAL A 42 12.70 1.67 -0.24
CA VAL A 42 12.89 1.39 1.19
C VAL A 42 11.82 0.46 1.75
N LYS A 43 10.58 0.90 1.77
CA LYS A 43 9.50 0.22 2.48
C LYS A 43 9.16 -1.14 1.87
N LEU A 44 8.99 -1.21 0.55
CA LEU A 44 8.63 -2.46 -0.11
C LEU A 44 9.78 -3.47 -0.10
N VAL A 45 11.02 -2.99 -0.18
CA VAL A 45 12.21 -3.86 -0.06
C VAL A 45 12.28 -4.50 1.32
N LEU A 46 12.08 -3.72 2.38
CA LEU A 46 12.07 -4.26 3.76
C LEU A 46 10.94 -5.28 3.97
N LEU A 47 9.74 -5.00 3.46
CA LEU A 47 8.61 -5.92 3.55
C LEU A 47 8.84 -7.20 2.73
N LYS A 48 9.45 -7.09 1.56
CA LYS A 48 9.83 -8.24 0.73
C LYS A 48 10.83 -9.14 1.44
N LEU A 49 11.91 -8.55 1.97
CA LEU A 49 12.94 -9.30 2.70
C LEU A 49 12.36 -9.98 3.96
N LEU A 50 11.46 -9.32 4.68
CA LEU A 50 10.75 -9.93 5.80
C LEU A 50 9.88 -11.11 5.35
N ALA A 51 9.14 -10.96 4.26
CA ALA A 51 8.29 -12.02 3.71
C ALA A 51 9.12 -13.23 3.25
N GLU A 52 10.26 -12.98 2.59
CA GLU A 52 11.17 -14.03 2.10
C GLU A 52 11.96 -14.72 3.23
N SER A 53 12.22 -14.02 4.34
CA SER A 53 12.95 -14.59 5.48
C SER A 53 12.18 -15.69 6.22
N GLY A 54 10.87 -15.79 6.03
CA GLY A 54 10.00 -16.69 6.78
C GLY A 54 9.83 -16.33 8.27
N GLN A 55 10.39 -15.20 8.71
CA GLN A 55 10.39 -14.75 10.10
C GLN A 55 9.28 -13.74 10.42
N ILE A 56 8.14 -13.82 9.73
CA ILE A 56 7.00 -12.93 9.97
C ILE A 56 6.57 -12.99 11.45
N PHE A 57 6.53 -14.20 12.02
CA PHE A 57 6.25 -14.46 13.43
C PHE A 57 7.53 -14.70 14.26
N GLY A 58 8.69 -14.26 13.78
CA GLY A 58 9.95 -14.45 14.47
C GLY A 58 9.99 -13.75 15.83
N GLN A 59 10.84 -14.27 16.74
CA GLN A 59 11.07 -13.63 18.02
C GLN A 59 11.70 -12.24 17.83
N HIS A 60 11.44 -11.34 18.77
CA HIS A 60 11.89 -9.94 18.70
C HIS A 60 13.39 -9.77 18.44
N ASP A 61 14.21 -10.65 19.02
CA ASP A 61 15.67 -10.60 18.94
C ASP A 61 16.24 -11.38 17.75
N THR A 62 15.39 -12.03 16.94
CA THR A 62 15.85 -12.76 15.76
C THR A 62 16.46 -11.78 14.76
N ILE A 63 17.68 -12.03 14.34
CA ILE A 63 18.39 -11.23 13.34
C ILE A 63 17.92 -11.67 11.95
N ILE A 64 17.41 -10.72 11.18
CA ILE A 64 17.06 -10.93 9.77
C ILE A 64 18.27 -10.59 8.92
N PRO A 65 18.88 -11.57 8.25
CA PRO A 65 20.03 -11.32 7.39
C PRO A 65 19.64 -10.50 6.15
N ASN A 66 20.62 -10.02 5.44
CA ASN A 66 20.49 -9.27 4.18
C ASN A 66 19.89 -7.86 4.28
N ILE A 67 19.68 -7.34 5.48
CA ILE A 67 19.31 -5.95 5.72
C ILE A 67 20.43 -5.33 6.58
N LEU A 68 21.17 -4.36 6.06
CA LEU A 68 22.15 -3.56 6.81
C LEU A 68 23.06 -4.39 7.74
N ASN A 69 23.59 -5.53 7.28
CA ASN A 69 24.37 -6.50 8.05
C ASN A 69 23.59 -7.25 9.16
N GLY A 70 22.29 -7.26 9.10
CA GLY A 70 21.41 -7.91 10.07
C GLY A 70 20.65 -6.89 10.91
N VAL A 71 19.34 -6.99 10.87
CA VAL A 71 18.42 -6.12 11.63
C VAL A 71 17.54 -7.00 12.51
N PRO A 72 17.37 -6.64 13.81
CA PRO A 72 16.49 -7.40 14.68
C PRO A 72 15.04 -7.34 14.16
N ARG A 73 14.30 -8.45 14.29
CA ARG A 73 12.90 -8.56 13.87
C ARG A 73 12.03 -7.43 14.44
N SER A 74 12.32 -6.97 15.66
CA SER A 74 11.61 -5.88 16.32
C SER A 74 11.69 -4.53 15.61
N SER A 75 12.67 -4.34 14.74
CA SER A 75 12.83 -3.10 13.95
C SER A 75 11.99 -3.09 12.67
N LEU A 76 11.36 -4.21 12.34
CA LEU A 76 10.53 -4.36 11.14
C LEU A 76 9.05 -4.29 11.49
N PRO A 77 8.15 -4.05 10.50
CA PRO A 77 6.71 -4.04 10.74
C PRO A 77 6.22 -5.32 11.40
N THR A 78 5.26 -5.17 12.29
CA THR A 78 4.68 -6.31 13.02
C THR A 78 3.88 -7.24 12.09
N GLU A 79 3.65 -8.46 12.53
CA GLU A 79 2.80 -9.46 11.89
C GLU A 79 1.34 -8.98 11.71
N MET A 80 0.90 -7.99 12.49
CA MET A 80 -0.43 -7.38 12.36
C MET A 80 -0.51 -6.35 11.22
N ASN A 81 0.61 -6.05 10.56
CA ASN A 81 0.62 -5.13 9.43
C ASN A 81 0.10 -5.83 8.17
N VAL A 82 -1.05 -5.37 7.69
CA VAL A 82 -1.70 -5.92 6.48
C VAL A 82 -0.79 -5.92 5.26
N MET A 83 0.08 -4.90 5.13
CA MET A 83 1.02 -4.83 4.01
C MET A 83 2.03 -5.98 3.99
N VAL A 84 2.45 -6.49 5.15
CA VAL A 84 3.34 -7.66 5.24
C VAL A 84 2.69 -8.86 4.55
N TRP A 85 1.42 -9.12 4.85
CA TRP A 85 0.67 -10.22 4.26
C TRP A 85 0.37 -10.01 2.78
N MET A 86 0.05 -8.78 2.38
CA MET A 86 -0.17 -8.47 0.97
C MET A 86 1.10 -8.70 0.15
N VAL A 87 2.27 -8.29 0.67
CA VAL A 87 3.56 -8.54 0.00
C VAL A 87 3.90 -10.02 -0.02
N TYR A 88 3.59 -10.75 1.06
CA TYR A 88 3.82 -12.19 1.13
C TYR A 88 3.03 -12.97 0.07
N PHE A 89 1.75 -12.64 -0.13
CA PHE A 89 0.87 -13.36 -1.07
C PHE A 89 0.99 -12.88 -2.52
N PHE A 90 1.14 -11.58 -2.75
CA PHE A 90 1.04 -10.98 -4.09
C PHE A 90 2.37 -10.44 -4.61
N GLY A 91 3.39 -10.36 -3.78
CA GLY A 91 4.64 -9.69 -4.10
C GLY A 91 4.60 -8.17 -3.88
N PRO A 92 5.75 -7.47 -3.97
CA PRO A 92 5.87 -6.08 -3.51
C PRO A 92 5.03 -5.09 -4.34
N PHE A 93 5.15 -5.11 -5.67
CA PHE A 93 4.45 -4.13 -6.51
C PHE A 93 2.93 -4.34 -6.57
N PRO A 94 2.41 -5.56 -6.80
CA PRO A 94 0.96 -5.81 -6.75
C PRO A 94 0.35 -5.48 -5.39
N ALA A 95 1.05 -5.77 -4.30
CA ALA A 95 0.62 -5.42 -2.95
C ALA A 95 0.53 -3.90 -2.77
N TYR A 96 1.52 -3.17 -3.25
CA TYR A 96 1.52 -1.70 -3.25
C TYR A 96 0.32 -1.15 -4.03
N LEU A 97 0.13 -1.60 -5.26
CA LEU A 97 -0.97 -1.17 -6.12
C LEU A 97 -2.33 -1.43 -5.47
N LEU A 98 -2.53 -2.64 -4.96
CA LEU A 98 -3.77 -3.04 -4.28
C LEU A 98 -4.03 -2.17 -3.06
N ASN A 99 -3.02 -1.92 -2.24
CA ASN A 99 -3.12 -1.03 -1.06
C ASN A 99 -3.51 0.40 -1.47
N GLN A 100 -2.91 0.93 -2.53
CA GLN A 100 -3.24 2.26 -3.05
C GLN A 100 -4.69 2.36 -3.53
N ILE A 101 -5.19 1.33 -4.17
CA ILE A 101 -6.59 1.25 -4.62
C ILE A 101 -7.52 1.13 -3.40
N CYS A 102 -7.25 0.22 -2.48
CA CYS A 102 -8.09 -0.01 -1.29
C CYS A 102 -8.24 1.24 -0.43
N ILE A 103 -7.14 1.94 -0.13
CA ILE A 103 -7.18 3.18 0.69
C ILE A 103 -8.06 4.23 0.02
N ARG A 104 -7.94 4.42 -1.29
CA ARG A 104 -8.71 5.42 -2.02
C ARG A 104 -10.19 5.06 -2.14
N VAL A 105 -10.49 3.79 -2.35
CA VAL A 105 -11.86 3.28 -2.39
C VAL A 105 -12.54 3.46 -1.03
N ILE A 106 -11.84 3.09 0.05
CA ILE A 106 -12.36 3.27 1.42
C ILE A 106 -12.58 4.76 1.72
N ALA A 107 -11.62 5.62 1.36
CA ALA A 107 -11.75 7.06 1.53
C ALA A 107 -12.93 7.63 0.73
N PHE A 108 -13.10 7.19 -0.51
CA PHE A 108 -14.22 7.59 -1.37
C PHE A 108 -15.57 7.24 -0.73
N PHE A 109 -15.74 5.98 -0.30
CA PHE A 109 -16.99 5.59 0.36
C PHE A 109 -17.19 6.29 1.70
N GLY A 110 -16.12 6.48 2.49
CA GLY A 110 -16.19 7.19 3.76
C GLY A 110 -16.60 8.67 3.63
N MET A 111 -16.41 9.28 2.48
CA MET A 111 -16.89 10.65 2.21
C MET A 111 -18.39 10.73 1.94
N TYR A 112 -19.01 9.63 1.50
CA TYR A 112 -20.41 9.62 1.05
C TYR A 112 -21.35 8.80 1.95
N LEU A 113 -20.82 8.11 2.96
CA LEU A 113 -21.58 7.46 4.02
C LEU A 113 -21.90 8.43 5.17
#